data_f81b79edbaa62bca459fcd858c85bed6
#
_entry.id   f81b79edbaa62bca459fcd858c85bed6
#
_cell.length_a   1.000
_cell.length_b   1.000
_cell.length_c   1.000
_cell.angle_alpha   90.00
_cell.angle_beta   90.00
_cell.angle_gamma   90.00
#
_symmetry.space_group_name_H-M   'P 1'
#
loop_
_entity.id
_entity.type
_entity.pdbx_description
1 polymer ?
#
loop_
_entity_poly.entity_id
_entity_poly.type
_entity_poly.pdbx_seq_one_letter_code
_entity_poly.pdbx_strand_id
1 'polypeptide(L)'
;MNLTPHFTIEELAGTSNVQYKKLNLLKAQEQMGKMYMLAGFAERVREIIGKPMIITSGYRCPELNKAIGGALTSQHIFCEALDFVVKGLRVEDIFNRIVTSDLKYNQIIIERNKSGSQWVHLSIGSYKQKLKFDGKQYIRLD
;
A
#
# COMPACT_ATOMS: atom_id res chain seq x y z
N MET A 1 15.27 10.36 0.10
CA MET A 1 16.28 9.38 0.58
C MET A 1 15.83 7.98 0.20
N ASN A 2 16.69 7.28 -0.51
CA ASN A 2 16.40 5.89 -0.90
C ASN A 2 16.50 4.96 0.31
N LEU A 3 15.45 4.16 0.52
CA LEU A 3 15.45 3.10 1.53
C LEU A 3 15.95 1.79 0.93
N THR A 4 15.58 1.54 -0.32
CA THR A 4 15.98 0.39 -1.14
C THR A 4 16.26 0.88 -2.54
N PRO A 5 16.78 0.05 -3.45
CA PRO A 5 17.14 0.50 -4.80
C PRO A 5 16.03 1.23 -5.56
N HIS A 6 14.76 0.88 -5.34
CA HIS A 6 13.64 1.43 -6.12
C HIS A 6 12.63 2.24 -5.30
N PHE A 7 12.79 2.33 -3.98
CA PHE A 7 11.80 3.01 -3.12
C PHE A 7 12.44 4.01 -2.19
N THR A 8 11.88 5.22 -2.19
CA THR A 8 12.29 6.30 -1.31
C THR A 8 11.33 6.43 -0.14
N ILE A 9 11.79 7.04 0.95
CA ILE A 9 10.91 7.35 2.08
C ILE A 9 9.81 8.32 1.65
N GLU A 10 10.13 9.25 0.73
CA GLU A 10 9.16 10.22 0.21
C GLU A 10 8.01 9.54 -0.53
N GLU A 11 8.30 8.44 -1.26
CA GLU A 11 7.25 7.65 -1.90
C GLU A 11 6.39 6.90 -0.88
N LEU A 12 7.03 6.26 0.09
CA LEU A 12 6.35 5.38 1.05
C LEU A 12 5.65 6.13 2.18
N ALA A 13 5.98 7.38 2.39
CA ALA A 13 5.35 8.25 3.40
C ALA A 13 4.76 9.52 2.78
N GLY A 14 4.60 9.55 1.45
CA GLY A 14 3.99 10.68 0.75
C GLY A 14 2.47 10.71 0.91
N THR A 15 1.89 11.89 0.73
CA THR A 15 0.44 12.06 0.72
C THR A 15 0.09 13.26 -0.16
N SER A 16 -1.05 13.19 -0.82
CA SER A 16 -1.62 14.32 -1.56
C SER A 16 -2.27 15.34 -0.63
N ASN A 17 -2.47 15.00 0.66
CA ASN A 17 -3.00 15.93 1.66
C ASN A 17 -1.89 16.86 2.12
N VAL A 18 -1.80 18.04 1.51
CA VAL A 18 -0.73 19.01 1.72
C VAL A 18 -0.55 19.39 3.19
N GLN A 19 -1.66 19.49 3.93
CA GLN A 19 -1.64 19.87 5.36
C GLN A 19 -0.83 18.89 6.21
N TYR A 20 -0.85 17.60 5.87
CA TYR A 20 -0.21 16.54 6.65
C TYR A 20 1.09 16.02 6.04
N LYS A 21 1.48 16.53 4.88
CA LYS A 21 2.65 16.02 4.15
C LYS A 21 3.92 16.02 4.99
N LYS A 22 4.22 17.15 5.63
CA LYS A 22 5.42 17.31 6.44
C LYS A 22 5.37 16.45 7.70
N LEU A 23 4.24 16.46 8.39
CA LEU A 23 4.07 15.68 9.62
C LEU A 23 4.21 14.18 9.33
N ASN A 24 3.61 13.70 8.24
CA ASN A 24 3.67 12.30 7.89
C ASN A 24 5.10 11.84 7.64
N LEU A 25 5.88 12.64 6.93
CA LEU A 25 7.29 12.35 6.68
C LEU A 25 8.11 12.34 7.97
N LEU A 26 7.88 13.31 8.87
CA LEU A 26 8.57 13.35 10.16
C LEU A 26 8.26 12.11 11.00
N LYS A 27 7.00 11.69 11.04
CA LYS A 27 6.60 10.50 11.79
C LYS A 27 7.20 9.22 11.19
N ALA A 28 7.30 9.16 9.87
CA ALA A 28 7.97 8.05 9.19
C ALA A 28 9.46 7.99 9.59
N GLN A 29 10.14 9.13 9.64
CA GLN A 29 11.55 9.21 10.02
C GLN A 29 11.80 8.75 11.46
N GLU A 30 10.80 8.82 12.33
CA GLU A 30 10.90 8.34 13.70
C GLU A 30 10.86 6.80 13.80
N GLN A 31 10.56 6.10 12.71
CA GLN A 31 10.45 4.64 12.71
C GLN A 31 11.12 4.02 11.48
N MET A 32 12.36 4.39 11.25
CA MET A 32 13.11 3.98 10.06
C MET A 32 13.20 2.45 9.88
N GLY A 33 13.31 1.69 10.98
CA GLY A 33 13.33 0.23 10.89
C GLY A 33 12.09 -0.32 10.19
N LYS A 34 10.91 0.18 10.56
CA LYS A 34 9.65 -0.22 9.91
C LYS A 34 9.57 0.28 8.47
N MET A 35 10.08 1.47 8.19
CA MET A 35 10.11 1.99 6.83
C MET A 35 11.00 1.13 5.93
N TYR A 36 12.16 0.67 6.42
CA TYR A 36 13.00 -0.27 5.68
C TYR A 36 12.30 -1.60 5.41
N MET A 37 11.56 -2.11 6.39
CA MET A 37 10.78 -3.35 6.20
C MET A 37 9.71 -3.18 5.13
N LEU A 38 9.00 -2.05 5.15
CA LEU A 38 7.98 -1.76 4.14
C LEU A 38 8.61 -1.64 2.75
N ALA A 39 9.74 -0.94 2.64
CA ALA A 39 10.47 -0.81 1.38
C ALA A 39 10.95 -2.17 0.85
N GLY A 40 11.46 -3.03 1.72
CA GLY A 40 11.87 -4.38 1.35
C GLY A 40 10.70 -5.22 0.85
N PHE A 41 9.54 -5.08 1.48
CA PHE A 41 8.31 -5.73 1.02
C PHE A 41 7.92 -5.21 -0.37
N ALA A 42 7.96 -3.90 -0.57
CA ALA A 42 7.67 -3.27 -1.87
C ALA A 42 8.64 -3.76 -2.96
N GLU A 43 9.92 -3.97 -2.64
CA GLU A 43 10.89 -4.51 -3.60
C GLU A 43 10.49 -5.92 -4.06
N ARG A 44 10.08 -6.77 -3.12
CA ARG A 44 9.62 -8.13 -3.48
C ARG A 44 8.39 -8.09 -4.38
N VAL A 45 7.46 -7.19 -4.10
CA VAL A 45 6.26 -6.99 -4.93
C VAL A 45 6.66 -6.50 -6.32
N ARG A 46 7.56 -5.53 -6.39
CA ARG A 46 8.06 -5.00 -7.67
C ARG A 46 8.70 -6.08 -8.52
N GLU A 47 9.47 -6.97 -7.92
CA GLU A 47 10.10 -8.10 -8.62
C GLU A 47 9.04 -9.03 -9.22
N ILE A 48 7.98 -9.34 -8.48
CA ILE A 48 6.87 -10.18 -8.96
C ILE A 48 6.13 -9.50 -10.10
N ILE A 49 5.84 -8.21 -9.97
CA ILE A 49 5.13 -7.43 -10.98
C ILE A 49 5.99 -7.23 -12.24
N GLY A 50 7.29 -7.05 -12.07
CA GLY A 50 8.23 -6.85 -13.17
C GLY A 50 8.19 -5.45 -13.78
N LYS A 51 7.55 -4.49 -13.14
CA LYS A 51 7.39 -3.11 -13.60
C LYS A 51 7.44 -2.15 -12.41
N PRO A 52 7.78 -0.87 -12.65
CA PRO A 52 7.71 0.15 -11.60
C PRO A 52 6.31 0.27 -11.02
N MET A 53 6.23 0.42 -9.70
CA MET A 53 4.99 0.63 -8.97
C MET A 53 4.80 2.11 -8.66
N ILE A 54 3.58 2.60 -8.79
CA ILE A 54 3.21 3.95 -8.37
C ILE A 54 2.52 3.82 -7.01
N ILE A 55 3.22 4.20 -5.95
CA ILE A 55 2.69 4.14 -4.59
C ILE A 55 1.75 5.33 -4.39
N THR A 56 0.48 5.06 -4.11
CA THR A 56 -0.51 6.10 -3.83
C THR A 56 -0.70 6.31 -2.33
N SER A 57 -0.41 5.31 -1.51
CA SER A 57 -0.40 5.43 -0.05
C SER A 57 0.48 4.33 0.55
N GLY A 58 1.37 4.69 1.44
CA GLY A 58 2.16 3.75 2.22
C GLY A 58 1.90 3.98 3.69
N TYR A 59 2.91 4.44 4.44
CA TYR A 59 2.71 4.81 5.83
C TYR A 59 1.80 6.02 5.98
N ARG A 60 0.89 5.96 6.94
CA ARG A 60 0.04 7.08 7.38
C ARG A 60 0.18 7.26 8.88
N CYS A 61 0.58 8.44 9.33
CA CYS A 61 0.53 8.76 10.75
C CYS A 61 -0.93 8.80 11.23
N PRO A 62 -1.19 8.60 12.54
CA PRO A 62 -2.57 8.59 13.06
C PRO A 62 -3.35 9.87 12.71
N GLU A 63 -2.72 11.02 12.75
CA GLU A 63 -3.36 12.30 12.44
C GLU A 63 -3.84 12.36 10.99
N LEU A 64 -2.99 11.95 10.05
CA LEU A 64 -3.35 11.89 8.63
C LEU A 64 -4.47 10.87 8.40
N ASN A 65 -4.35 9.70 9.02
CA ASN A 65 -5.35 8.65 8.88
C ASN A 65 -6.74 9.12 9.34
N LYS A 66 -6.79 9.82 10.47
CA LYS A 66 -8.03 10.40 10.98
C LYS A 66 -8.59 11.45 10.04
N ALA A 67 -7.73 12.33 9.49
CA ALA A 67 -8.15 13.39 8.60
C ALA A 67 -8.80 12.87 7.30
N ILE A 68 -8.35 11.73 6.79
CA ILE A 68 -8.90 11.14 5.57
C ILE A 68 -10.01 10.11 5.85
N GLY A 69 -10.39 9.92 7.11
CA GLY A 69 -11.44 8.98 7.49
C GLY A 69 -11.05 7.52 7.44
N GLY A 70 -9.77 7.21 7.56
CA GLY A 70 -9.28 5.83 7.61
C GLY A 70 -9.68 5.10 8.89
N ALA A 71 -9.72 3.78 8.83
CA ALA A 71 -10.04 2.95 9.99
C ALA A 71 -8.98 3.11 11.08
N LEU A 72 -9.39 3.10 12.34
CA LEU A 72 -8.46 3.22 13.47
C LEU A 72 -7.44 2.08 13.52
N THR A 73 -7.79 0.93 12.97
CA THR A 73 -6.93 -0.25 12.91
C THR A 73 -6.27 -0.44 11.55
N SER A 74 -6.21 0.62 10.72
CA SER A 74 -5.61 0.55 9.39
C SER A 74 -4.15 0.08 9.46
N GLN A 75 -3.81 -0.88 8.60
CA GLN A 75 -2.45 -1.39 8.48
C GLN A 75 -1.46 -0.33 7.99
N HIS A 76 -1.94 0.73 7.33
CA HIS A 76 -1.12 1.88 6.94
C HIS A 76 -0.52 2.61 8.15
N ILE A 77 -1.24 2.67 9.27
CA ILE A 77 -0.75 3.31 10.50
C ILE A 77 0.45 2.54 11.07
N PHE A 78 0.45 1.22 10.92
CA PHE A 78 1.49 0.35 11.46
C PHE A 78 2.67 0.15 10.49
N CYS A 79 2.69 0.90 9.39
CA CYS A 79 3.74 0.79 8.37
C CYS A 79 3.78 -0.60 7.71
N GLU A 80 2.61 -1.21 7.52
CA GLU A 80 2.48 -2.58 7.03
C GLU A 80 1.66 -2.71 5.76
N ALA A 81 1.30 -1.60 5.12
CA ALA A 81 0.45 -1.64 3.94
C ALA A 81 0.90 -0.68 2.84
N LEU A 82 0.65 -1.09 1.61
CA LEU A 82 0.85 -0.31 0.39
C LEU A 82 -0.44 -0.27 -0.40
N ASP A 83 -0.77 0.92 -0.91
CA ASP A 83 -1.76 1.08 -1.98
C ASP A 83 -0.98 1.51 -3.22
N PHE A 84 -1.21 0.84 -4.34
CA PHE A 84 -0.42 1.12 -5.54
C PHE A 84 -1.15 0.75 -6.82
N VAL A 85 -0.66 1.31 -7.91
CA VAL A 85 -1.04 0.97 -9.28
C VAL A 85 0.22 0.77 -10.10
N VAL A 86 0.07 0.17 -11.27
CA VAL A 86 1.17 -0.05 -12.23
C VAL A 86 0.71 0.41 -13.59
N LYS A 87 1.47 1.30 -14.20
CA LYS A 87 1.15 1.82 -15.54
C LYS A 87 1.13 0.66 -16.54
N GLY A 88 0.03 0.59 -17.30
CA GLY A 88 -0.12 -0.44 -18.34
C GLY A 88 -0.67 -1.77 -17.84
N LEU A 89 -0.94 -1.91 -16.55
CA LEU A 89 -1.61 -3.09 -15.98
C LEU A 89 -2.93 -2.71 -15.34
N ARG A 90 -3.93 -3.56 -15.55
CA ARG A 90 -5.19 -3.47 -14.79
C ARG A 90 -4.96 -3.97 -13.38
N VAL A 91 -5.79 -3.53 -12.44
CA VAL A 91 -5.69 -4.00 -11.04
C VAL A 91 -5.87 -5.52 -10.95
N GLU A 92 -6.70 -6.12 -11.80
CA GLU A 92 -6.87 -7.57 -11.88
C GLU A 92 -5.58 -8.28 -12.29
N ASP A 93 -4.80 -7.70 -13.20
CA ASP A 93 -3.52 -8.27 -13.62
C ASP A 93 -2.50 -8.24 -12.49
N ILE A 94 -2.45 -7.12 -11.75
CA ILE A 94 -1.60 -6.97 -10.56
C ILE A 94 -2.00 -8.02 -9.52
N PHE A 95 -3.28 -8.10 -9.22
CA PHE A 95 -3.85 -9.05 -8.26
C PHE A 95 -3.44 -10.48 -8.61
N ASN A 96 -3.66 -10.89 -9.87
CA ASN A 96 -3.38 -12.25 -10.30
C ASN A 96 -1.88 -12.58 -10.23
N ARG A 97 -1.01 -11.66 -10.59
CA ARG A 97 0.44 -11.88 -10.51
C ARG A 97 0.89 -12.13 -9.08
N ILE A 98 0.31 -11.41 -8.12
CA ILE A 98 0.65 -11.55 -6.70
C ILE A 98 0.10 -12.85 -6.13
N VAL A 99 -1.19 -13.15 -6.36
CA VAL A 99 -1.83 -14.33 -5.76
C VAL A 99 -1.30 -15.65 -6.35
N THR A 100 -0.77 -15.64 -7.57
CA THR A 100 -0.15 -16.81 -8.18
C THR A 100 1.34 -16.96 -7.85
N SER A 101 1.92 -15.97 -7.18
CA SER A 101 3.31 -16.01 -6.72
C SER A 101 3.41 -16.71 -5.37
N ASP A 102 4.63 -16.85 -4.87
CA ASP A 102 4.90 -17.40 -3.53
C ASP A 102 5.00 -16.32 -2.45
N LEU A 103 4.65 -15.06 -2.78
CA LEU A 103 4.71 -13.96 -1.83
C LEU A 103 3.80 -14.24 -0.63
N LYS A 104 4.35 -14.03 0.57
CA LYS A 104 3.54 -14.00 1.79
C LYS A 104 3.01 -12.60 1.99
N TYR A 105 1.72 -12.50 2.24
CA TYR A 105 1.03 -11.23 2.52
C TYR A 105 -0.11 -11.48 3.49
N ASN A 106 -0.57 -10.43 4.15
CA ASN A 106 -1.71 -10.55 5.07
C ASN A 106 -3.02 -10.43 4.28
N GLN A 107 -3.14 -9.36 3.52
CA GLN A 107 -4.36 -9.03 2.81
C GLN A 107 -4.03 -8.41 1.45
N ILE A 108 -4.74 -8.85 0.41
CA ILE A 108 -4.72 -8.19 -0.90
C ILE A 108 -6.14 -7.80 -1.26
N ILE A 109 -6.34 -6.54 -1.65
CA ILE A 109 -7.67 -6.00 -1.94
C ILE A 109 -7.63 -5.22 -3.25
N ILE A 110 -8.58 -5.50 -4.13
CA ILE A 110 -8.87 -4.60 -5.25
C ILE A 110 -9.82 -3.53 -4.70
N GLU A 111 -9.31 -2.30 -4.57
CA GLU A 111 -10.05 -1.17 -4.03
C GLU A 111 -10.57 -0.26 -5.13
N ARG A 112 -11.59 0.52 -4.81
CA ARG A 112 -12.08 1.57 -5.68
C ARG A 112 -12.67 2.72 -4.87
N ASN A 113 -12.60 3.94 -5.42
CA ASN A 113 -13.25 5.10 -4.82
C ASN A 113 -14.56 5.42 -5.57
N LYS A 114 -15.24 6.47 -5.13
CA LYS A 114 -16.53 6.88 -5.71
C LYS A 114 -16.42 7.32 -7.17
N SER A 115 -15.26 7.83 -7.59
CA SER A 115 -15.04 8.26 -8.97
C SER A 115 -14.69 7.11 -9.91
N GLY A 116 -14.56 5.89 -9.38
CA GLY A 116 -14.23 4.69 -10.15
C GLY A 116 -12.75 4.40 -10.30
N SER A 117 -11.87 5.22 -9.72
CA SER A 117 -10.44 4.91 -9.68
C SER A 117 -10.19 3.67 -8.82
N GLN A 118 -9.33 2.78 -9.33
CA GLN A 118 -9.01 1.52 -8.65
C GLN A 118 -7.53 1.45 -8.32
N TRP A 119 -7.21 0.71 -7.28
CA TRP A 119 -5.83 0.40 -6.91
C TRP A 119 -5.79 -0.93 -6.17
N VAL A 120 -4.59 -1.42 -5.91
CA VAL A 120 -4.39 -2.63 -5.11
C VAL A 120 -3.87 -2.23 -3.74
N HIS A 121 -4.54 -2.71 -2.70
CA HIS A 121 -4.07 -2.66 -1.32
C HIS A 121 -3.39 -3.98 -1.00
N LEU A 122 -2.19 -3.94 -0.44
CA LEU A 122 -1.41 -5.12 -0.11
C LEU A 122 -0.70 -4.91 1.21
N SER A 123 -0.82 -5.85 2.14
CA SER A 123 -0.24 -5.72 3.47
C SER A 123 0.65 -6.88 3.86
N ILE A 124 1.58 -6.59 4.77
CA ILE A 124 2.59 -7.51 5.26
C ILE A 124 1.94 -8.53 6.21
N GLY A 125 2.24 -9.80 6.02
CA GLY A 125 1.76 -10.88 6.87
C GLY A 125 1.74 -12.19 6.12
N SER A 126 0.88 -13.12 6.56
CA SER A 126 0.82 -14.47 5.98
C SER A 126 -0.61 -15.04 5.90
N TYR A 127 -1.61 -14.27 6.27
CA TYR A 127 -3.01 -14.73 6.28
C TYR A 127 -3.58 -14.99 4.88
N LYS A 128 -3.08 -14.27 3.88
CA LYS A 128 -3.46 -14.40 2.45
C LYS A 128 -4.95 -14.21 2.19
N GLN A 129 -5.59 -13.27 2.88
CA GLN A 129 -6.97 -12.90 2.60
C GLN A 129 -7.06 -12.13 1.29
N LYS A 130 -8.02 -12.50 0.44
CA LYS A 130 -8.24 -11.91 -0.89
C LYS A 130 -9.61 -11.28 -0.94
N LEU A 131 -9.67 -9.98 -1.22
CA LEU A 131 -10.91 -9.21 -1.22
C LEU A 131 -11.02 -8.31 -2.45
N LYS A 132 -12.24 -7.96 -2.77
CA LYS A 132 -12.55 -6.92 -3.75
C LYS A 132 -13.65 -6.02 -3.19
N PHE A 133 -13.46 -4.71 -3.25
CA PHE A 133 -14.49 -3.75 -2.89
C PHE A 133 -15.33 -3.43 -4.13
N ASP A 134 -16.65 -3.70 -4.06
CA ASP A 134 -17.56 -3.52 -5.19
C ASP A 134 -18.20 -2.11 -5.25
N GLY A 135 -17.77 -1.22 -4.35
CA GLY A 135 -18.35 0.12 -4.19
C GLY A 135 -19.31 0.22 -3.03
N LYS A 136 -19.71 -0.91 -2.43
CA LYS A 136 -20.62 -0.97 -1.27
C LYS A 136 -20.03 -1.84 -0.16
N GLN A 137 -19.47 -2.98 -0.49
CA GLN A 137 -18.98 -3.95 0.48
C GLN A 137 -17.76 -4.69 -0.06
N TYR A 138 -17.03 -5.32 0.86
CA TYR A 138 -15.91 -6.19 0.51
C TYR A 138 -16.40 -7.59 0.24
N ILE A 139 -15.98 -8.16 -0.89
CA ILE A 139 -16.34 -9.51 -1.33
C ILE A 139 -15.08 -10.38 -1.26
N ARG A 140 -15.21 -11.55 -0.63
CA ARG A 140 -14.11 -12.52 -0.58
C ARG A 140 -13.91 -13.16 -1.94
N LEU A 141 -12.63 -13.35 -2.34
CA LEU A 141 -12.26 -13.93 -3.62
C LEU A 141 -11.57 -15.30 -3.49
N ASP A 142 -11.50 -15.84 -2.27
CA ASP A 142 -10.89 -17.16 -2.00
C ASP A 142 -11.90 -18.26 -1.75
#